data_9e914e6780db65e8ac761941594e7c46
#
_entry.id   9e914e6780db65e8ac761941594e7c46
#
_cell.length_a   1.000
_cell.length_b   1.000
_cell.length_c   1.000
_cell.angle_alpha   90.00
_cell.angle_beta   90.00
_cell.angle_gamma   90.00
#
_symmetry.space_group_name_H-M   'P 1'
#
loop_
_entity.id
_entity.type
_entity.pdbx_description
1 polymer ?
#
loop_
_entity_poly.entity_id
_entity_poly.type
_entity_poly.pdbx_seq_one_letter_code
_entity_poly.pdbx_strand_id
1 'polypeptide(L)'
;LGRTLHFVPMEHALPSSLAGLKGLTEQMAAGRISHLAIFGGNPVYTAPADVDFAAALAKADFSLHLSDRVDETSARTAWHLPQSHFLEEWGDAASAEGQLSPLQPMIAPLFGGRSVIEMAGFLTTGEERGGYELVRESWRRLLPGAGFESRWRALLHSGLHNGSAPVPVAPDPGAMMAHLRNTALPQPGEYEVRLAFTALANRATNVPVTSAGKTIKVDQRKAPPIDGLWL
;
A
#
# COMPACT_ATOMS: atom_id res chain seq x y z
N LEU A 1 7.85 -30.74 -4.23
CA LEU A 1 7.69 -29.66 -3.25
C LEU A 1 8.76 -29.82 -2.16
N GLY A 2 9.37 -28.72 -1.69
CA GLY A 2 10.42 -28.76 -0.64
C GLY A 2 11.86 -28.69 -1.15
N ARG A 3 12.13 -28.87 -2.44
CA ARG A 3 13.43 -28.59 -3.05
C ARG A 3 13.47 -27.26 -3.81
N THR A 4 12.35 -26.90 -4.43
CA THR A 4 12.25 -25.74 -5.32
C THR A 4 11.16 -24.74 -4.89
N LEU A 5 10.34 -25.09 -3.89
CA LEU A 5 9.25 -24.26 -3.41
C LEU A 5 9.24 -24.27 -1.88
N HIS A 6 9.30 -23.08 -1.31
CA HIS A 6 9.19 -22.84 0.13
C HIS A 6 7.97 -21.99 0.40
N PHE A 7 7.23 -22.30 1.45
CA PHE A 7 6.12 -21.51 1.93
C PHE A 7 6.57 -20.72 3.15
N VAL A 8 6.35 -19.43 3.14
CA VAL A 8 6.65 -18.56 4.28
C VAL A 8 5.38 -17.88 4.75
N PRO A 9 5.19 -17.65 6.05
CA PRO A 9 4.06 -16.88 6.54
C PRO A 9 4.20 -15.43 6.06
N MET A 10 3.10 -14.87 5.55
CA MET A 10 3.03 -13.45 5.18
C MET A 10 2.55 -12.64 6.39
N GLU A 11 3.45 -12.35 7.32
CA GLU A 11 3.10 -11.66 8.56
C GLU A 11 2.80 -10.17 8.37
N HIS A 12 3.27 -9.57 7.27
CA HIS A 12 3.18 -8.12 7.04
C HIS A 12 2.24 -7.71 5.90
N ALA A 13 1.59 -8.65 5.24
CA ALA A 13 0.62 -8.31 4.21
C ALA A 13 -0.72 -7.94 4.86
N LEU A 14 -0.96 -6.64 5.01
CA LEU A 14 -2.32 -6.17 5.26
C LEU A 14 -3.14 -6.38 3.97
N PRO A 15 -4.16 -7.24 3.97
CA PRO A 15 -4.97 -7.40 2.78
C PRO A 15 -5.67 -6.08 2.48
N SER A 16 -5.46 -5.56 1.26
CA SER A 16 -6.29 -4.46 0.78
C SER A 16 -7.74 -4.97 0.75
N SER A 17 -8.63 -4.25 1.40
CA SER A 17 -10.01 -4.69 1.54
C SER A 17 -10.95 -3.63 0.99
N LEU A 18 -11.66 -3.96 -0.08
CA LEU A 18 -12.76 -3.14 -0.58
C LEU A 18 -13.84 -2.98 0.51
N ALA A 19 -14.08 -4.03 1.31
CA ALA A 19 -15.00 -3.96 2.43
C ALA A 19 -14.54 -2.94 3.49
N GLY A 20 -13.24 -2.86 3.75
CA GLY A 20 -12.66 -1.83 4.63
C GLY A 20 -12.87 -0.42 4.10
N LEU A 21 -12.64 -0.20 2.80
CA LEU A 21 -12.89 1.10 2.16
C LEU A 21 -14.38 1.48 2.21
N LYS A 22 -15.29 0.54 1.90
CA LYS A 22 -16.74 0.76 2.01
C LYS A 22 -17.15 1.10 3.45
N GLY A 23 -16.69 0.33 4.43
CA GLY A 23 -16.96 0.58 5.84
C GLY A 23 -16.45 1.94 6.33
N LEU A 24 -15.25 2.34 5.92
CA LEU A 24 -14.71 3.67 6.21
C LEU A 24 -15.59 4.77 5.58
N THR A 25 -15.97 4.61 4.31
CA THR A 25 -16.82 5.57 3.60
C THR A 25 -18.18 5.73 4.26
N GLU A 26 -18.81 4.62 4.66
CA GLU A 26 -20.08 4.62 5.39
C GLU A 26 -19.98 5.31 6.76
N GLN A 27 -18.89 5.09 7.48
CA GLN A 27 -18.65 5.76 8.76
C GLN A 27 -18.44 7.27 8.61
N MET A 28 -17.69 7.71 7.60
CA MET A 28 -17.56 9.13 7.25
C MET A 28 -18.91 9.72 6.85
N ALA A 29 -19.65 9.04 5.97
CA ALA A 29 -20.97 9.49 5.52
C ALA A 29 -21.97 9.64 6.67
N ALA A 30 -21.83 8.81 7.71
CA ALA A 30 -22.64 8.86 8.93
C ALA A 30 -22.15 9.87 9.99
N GLY A 31 -21.07 10.65 9.68
CA GLY A 31 -20.50 11.62 10.62
C GLY A 31 -19.81 11.01 11.84
N ARG A 32 -19.42 9.72 11.77
CA ARG A 32 -18.74 9.04 12.88
C ARG A 32 -17.22 9.23 12.86
N ILE A 33 -16.68 9.78 11.77
CA ILE A 33 -15.27 10.11 11.62
C ILE A 33 -15.14 11.61 11.44
N SER A 34 -14.59 12.26 12.46
CA SER A 34 -14.35 13.70 12.46
C SER A 34 -13.00 14.06 11.86
N HIS A 35 -11.98 13.22 12.06
CA HIS A 35 -10.61 13.47 11.60
C HIS A 35 -10.12 12.30 10.74
N LEU A 36 -9.57 12.60 9.57
CA LEU A 36 -9.01 11.61 8.66
C LEU A 36 -7.62 12.05 8.18
N ALA A 37 -6.64 11.18 8.36
CA ALA A 37 -5.32 11.32 7.75
C ALA A 37 -5.14 10.24 6.68
N ILE A 38 -4.78 10.65 5.47
CA ILE A 38 -4.54 9.79 4.31
C ILE A 38 -3.05 9.86 3.99
N PHE A 39 -2.38 8.71 3.99
CA PHE A 39 -0.96 8.60 3.69
C PHE A 39 -0.78 7.93 2.33
N GLY A 40 -0.41 8.73 1.32
CA GLY A 40 -0.31 8.29 -0.06
C GLY A 40 -1.66 7.85 -0.66
N GLY A 41 -1.59 7.27 -1.84
CA GLY A 41 -2.76 6.83 -2.58
C GLY A 41 -3.67 7.99 -3.04
N ASN A 42 -4.64 7.68 -3.88
CA ASN A 42 -5.60 8.65 -4.38
C ASN A 42 -7.03 8.06 -4.33
N PRO A 43 -7.60 7.88 -3.11
CA PRO A 43 -8.89 7.21 -2.97
C PRO A 43 -10.06 7.96 -3.63
N VAL A 44 -10.01 9.27 -3.78
CA VAL A 44 -11.04 10.01 -4.52
C VAL A 44 -11.12 9.57 -5.98
N TYR A 45 -9.97 9.22 -6.57
CA TYR A 45 -9.88 8.77 -7.95
C TYR A 45 -10.01 7.25 -8.10
N THR A 46 -9.39 6.49 -7.20
CA THR A 46 -9.25 5.03 -7.33
C THR A 46 -10.38 4.23 -6.67
N ALA A 47 -11.23 4.87 -5.86
CA ALA A 47 -12.38 4.17 -5.27
C ALA A 47 -13.32 3.67 -6.39
N PRO A 48 -13.90 2.48 -6.23
CA PRO A 48 -14.92 1.97 -7.15
C PRO A 48 -16.09 2.95 -7.27
N ALA A 49 -16.75 2.99 -8.44
CA ALA A 49 -17.81 3.93 -8.73
C ALA A 49 -19.05 3.80 -7.82
N ASP A 50 -19.21 2.66 -7.16
CA ASP A 50 -20.27 2.41 -6.15
C ASP A 50 -19.86 2.86 -4.73
N VAL A 51 -18.67 3.45 -4.56
CA VAL A 51 -18.16 3.99 -3.30
C VAL A 51 -17.90 5.48 -3.46
N ASP A 52 -18.87 6.29 -3.04
CA ASP A 52 -18.72 7.76 -3.11
C ASP A 52 -17.81 8.28 -1.98
N PHE A 53 -16.52 7.98 -2.12
CA PHE A 53 -15.50 8.39 -1.17
C PHE A 53 -15.39 9.92 -1.08
N ALA A 54 -15.51 10.62 -2.20
CA ALA A 54 -15.38 12.07 -2.25
C ALA A 54 -16.49 12.79 -1.46
N ALA A 55 -17.74 12.38 -1.61
CA ALA A 55 -18.85 12.94 -0.86
C ALA A 55 -18.76 12.61 0.65
N ALA A 56 -18.27 11.43 0.98
CA ALA A 56 -18.07 11.04 2.37
C ALA A 56 -16.92 11.82 3.03
N LEU A 57 -15.80 12.01 2.32
CA LEU A 57 -14.65 12.79 2.77
C LEU A 57 -15.04 14.25 3.12
N ALA A 58 -15.93 14.84 2.34
CA ALA A 58 -16.43 16.19 2.60
C ALA A 58 -17.20 16.36 3.91
N LYS A 59 -17.55 15.25 4.60
CA LYS A 59 -18.23 15.29 5.90
C LYS A 59 -17.29 15.19 7.10
N ALA A 60 -16.01 14.92 6.86
CA ALA A 60 -15.02 14.97 7.92
C ALA A 60 -14.72 16.42 8.30
N ASP A 61 -14.68 16.72 9.62
CA ASP A 61 -14.38 18.07 10.12
C ASP A 61 -12.94 18.48 9.79
N PHE A 62 -12.04 17.50 9.77
CA PHE A 62 -10.63 17.69 9.43
C PHE A 62 -10.15 16.54 8.54
N SER A 63 -9.45 16.88 7.46
CA SER A 63 -8.83 15.90 6.59
C SER A 63 -7.44 16.35 6.16
N LEU A 64 -6.49 15.41 6.17
CA LEU A 64 -5.10 15.59 5.81
C LEU A 64 -4.73 14.56 4.74
N HIS A 65 -4.07 14.99 3.68
CA HIS A 65 -3.45 14.12 2.70
C HIS A 65 -1.94 14.37 2.63
N LEU A 66 -1.16 13.35 2.95
CA LEU A 66 0.29 13.33 2.75
C LEU A 66 0.58 12.58 1.45
N SER A 67 0.99 13.28 0.41
CA SER A 67 1.30 12.66 -0.89
C SER A 67 2.40 13.42 -1.64
N ASP A 68 3.02 12.75 -2.61
CA ASP A 68 4.13 13.30 -3.40
C ASP A 68 3.68 14.37 -4.41
N ARG A 69 2.38 14.46 -4.66
CA ARG A 69 1.78 15.42 -5.61
C ARG A 69 0.39 15.84 -5.18
N VAL A 70 -0.06 16.98 -5.70
CA VAL A 70 -1.44 17.40 -5.56
C VAL A 70 -2.30 16.66 -6.59
N ASP A 71 -3.20 15.82 -6.09
CA ASP A 71 -4.13 15.00 -6.88
C ASP A 71 -5.59 15.27 -6.52
N GLU A 72 -6.54 14.46 -7.00
CA GLU A 72 -7.96 14.59 -6.75
C GLU A 72 -8.32 14.46 -5.27
N THR A 73 -7.58 13.64 -4.52
CA THR A 73 -7.74 13.52 -3.06
C THR A 73 -7.21 14.75 -2.35
N SER A 74 -6.03 15.21 -2.74
CA SER A 74 -5.43 16.46 -2.21
C SER A 74 -6.35 17.66 -2.41
N ALA A 75 -7.00 17.75 -3.57
CA ALA A 75 -7.93 18.83 -3.88
C ALA A 75 -9.23 18.80 -3.04
N ARG A 76 -9.50 17.70 -2.35
CA ARG A 76 -10.71 17.51 -1.52
C ARG A 76 -10.43 17.45 -0.03
N THR A 77 -9.16 17.38 0.38
CA THR A 77 -8.75 17.42 1.78
C THR A 77 -8.53 18.85 2.25
N ALA A 78 -8.70 19.10 3.55
CA ALA A 78 -8.45 20.41 4.16
C ALA A 78 -6.96 20.78 4.10
N TRP A 79 -6.08 19.79 4.23
CA TRP A 79 -4.65 19.96 4.18
C TRP A 79 -4.00 18.96 3.24
N HIS A 80 -3.12 19.48 2.38
CA HIS A 80 -2.16 18.67 1.63
C HIS A 80 -0.77 18.97 2.16
N LEU A 81 -0.04 17.91 2.54
CA LEU A 81 1.36 17.99 2.94
C LEU A 81 2.21 17.23 1.91
N PRO A 82 3.35 17.80 1.48
CA PRO A 82 4.24 17.11 0.57
C PRO A 82 4.88 15.89 1.27
N GLN A 83 4.76 14.73 0.65
CA GLN A 83 5.45 13.52 1.06
C GLN A 83 6.85 13.50 0.49
N SER A 84 7.83 13.07 1.29
CA SER A 84 9.18 12.81 0.81
C SER A 84 9.18 11.62 -0.15
N HIS A 85 10.03 11.69 -1.16
CA HIS A 85 10.30 10.55 -2.02
C HIS A 85 11.13 9.49 -1.26
N PHE A 86 11.01 8.21 -1.60
CA PHE A 86 11.74 7.13 -0.91
C PHE A 86 13.28 7.30 -0.97
N LEU A 87 13.81 8.06 -1.91
CA LEU A 87 15.22 8.42 -1.98
C LEU A 87 15.61 9.57 -1.04
N GLU A 88 14.65 10.24 -0.45
CA GLU A 88 14.82 11.43 0.40
C GLU A 88 14.60 11.11 1.89
N GLU A 89 14.15 9.92 2.21
CA GLU A 89 13.68 9.58 3.56
C GLU A 89 14.35 8.33 4.14
N TRP A 90 14.43 8.30 5.46
CA TRP A 90 14.75 7.10 6.21
C TRP A 90 13.51 6.23 6.34
N GLY A 91 13.70 4.93 6.17
CA GLY A 91 12.63 3.97 6.31
C GLY A 91 13.14 2.56 6.62
N ASP A 92 12.25 1.63 6.59
CA ASP A 92 12.54 0.21 6.58
C ASP A 92 11.56 -0.52 5.67
N ALA A 93 11.94 -1.67 5.21
CA ALA A 93 11.12 -2.49 4.36
C ALA A 93 11.30 -3.97 4.70
N ALA A 94 10.25 -4.74 4.46
CA ALA A 94 10.30 -6.18 4.44
C ALA A 94 10.13 -6.67 3.00
N SER A 95 11.01 -7.59 2.55
CA SER A 95 10.79 -8.27 1.28
C SER A 95 9.55 -9.17 1.37
N ALA A 96 9.06 -9.64 0.22
CA ALA A 96 7.97 -10.63 0.19
C ALA A 96 8.30 -11.91 0.98
N GLU A 97 9.58 -12.21 1.13
CA GLU A 97 10.09 -13.34 1.93
C GLU A 97 10.30 -12.98 3.40
N GLY A 98 9.92 -11.75 3.82
CA GLY A 98 10.04 -11.29 5.20
C GLY A 98 11.45 -10.86 5.62
N GLN A 99 12.39 -10.73 4.69
CA GLN A 99 13.71 -10.21 5.01
C GLN A 99 13.64 -8.70 5.23
N LEU A 100 14.19 -8.23 6.34
CA LEU A 100 14.16 -6.83 6.73
C LEU A 100 15.38 -6.06 6.22
N SER A 101 15.15 -4.81 5.77
CA SER A 101 16.16 -3.91 5.22
C SER A 101 15.91 -2.48 5.71
N PRO A 102 16.92 -1.77 6.22
CA PRO A 102 16.83 -0.33 6.43
C PRO A 102 16.93 0.38 5.08
N LEU A 103 16.08 1.38 4.88
CA LEU A 103 16.15 2.29 3.75
C LEU A 103 16.89 3.56 4.17
N GLN A 104 17.91 3.92 3.40
CA GLN A 104 18.74 5.10 3.66
C GLN A 104 18.49 6.14 2.56
N PRO A 105 18.29 7.42 2.91
CA PRO A 105 18.13 8.45 1.92
C PRO A 105 19.42 8.62 1.08
N MET A 106 19.25 8.87 -0.19
CA MET A 106 20.34 9.19 -1.11
C MET A 106 20.56 10.70 -1.24
N ILE A 107 19.51 11.47 -0.97
CA ILE A 107 19.51 12.95 -1.05
C ILE A 107 18.71 13.51 0.12
N ALA A 108 18.89 14.80 0.41
CA ALA A 108 18.01 15.53 1.32
C ALA A 108 16.66 15.83 0.64
N PRO A 109 15.56 15.97 1.41
CA PRO A 109 14.25 16.34 0.86
C PRO A 109 14.33 17.62 0.03
N LEU A 110 13.89 17.57 -1.24
CA LEU A 110 13.97 18.68 -2.17
C LEU A 110 12.92 19.76 -1.89
N PHE A 111 11.74 19.37 -1.41
CA PHE A 111 10.58 20.27 -1.24
C PHE A 111 10.11 20.38 0.21
N GLY A 112 10.97 20.08 1.17
CA GLY A 112 10.60 20.10 2.59
C GLY A 112 9.56 19.05 2.96
N GLY A 113 9.46 17.97 2.16
CA GLY A 113 8.54 16.86 2.39
C GLY A 113 8.81 16.15 3.71
N ARG A 114 7.78 15.45 4.18
CA ARG A 114 7.86 14.58 5.36
C ARG A 114 7.58 13.14 4.98
N SER A 115 8.27 12.22 5.63
CA SER A 115 7.99 10.80 5.46
C SER A 115 6.71 10.38 6.20
N VAL A 116 6.14 9.25 5.78
CA VAL A 116 5.01 8.63 6.50
C VAL A 116 5.39 8.32 7.94
N ILE A 117 6.64 7.88 8.19
CA ILE A 117 7.14 7.55 9.53
C ILE A 117 7.20 8.79 10.42
N GLU A 118 7.72 9.91 9.90
CA GLU A 118 7.78 11.18 10.62
C GLU A 118 6.38 11.70 10.95
N MET A 119 5.48 11.66 9.97
CA MET A 119 4.10 12.11 10.18
C MET A 119 3.35 11.22 11.18
N ALA A 120 3.48 9.89 11.08
CA ALA A 120 2.88 8.97 12.04
C ALA A 120 3.46 9.15 13.44
N GLY A 121 4.77 9.38 13.54
CA GLY A 121 5.43 9.73 14.80
C GLY A 121 4.86 11.01 15.42
N PHE A 122 4.73 12.06 14.62
CA PHE A 122 4.15 13.33 15.06
C PHE A 122 2.70 13.19 15.54
N LEU A 123 1.86 12.50 14.76
CA LEU A 123 0.44 12.28 15.14
C LEU A 123 0.29 11.45 16.42
N THR A 124 1.29 10.62 16.74
CA THR A 124 1.25 9.75 17.93
C THR A 124 1.75 10.43 19.18
N THR A 125 2.79 11.26 19.04
CA THR A 125 3.49 11.85 20.22
C THR A 125 3.29 13.35 20.34
N GLY A 126 2.89 14.05 19.28
CA GLY A 126 2.87 15.52 19.21
C GLY A 126 4.26 16.15 19.06
N GLU A 127 5.31 15.33 18.94
CA GLU A 127 6.69 15.80 18.83
C GLU A 127 7.23 15.60 17.42
N GLU A 128 7.91 16.61 16.89
CA GLU A 128 8.61 16.51 15.61
C GLU A 128 9.93 15.77 15.83
N ARG A 129 10.06 14.59 15.18
CA ARG A 129 11.24 13.75 15.24
C ARG A 129 11.69 13.36 13.84
N GLY A 130 12.99 13.34 13.61
CA GLY A 130 13.57 12.97 12.32
C GLY A 130 13.41 11.49 12.01
N GLY A 131 13.25 11.16 10.73
CA GLY A 131 13.08 9.78 10.26
C GLY A 131 14.23 8.85 10.68
N TYR A 132 15.48 9.35 10.71
CA TYR A 132 16.62 8.58 11.20
C TYR A 132 16.45 8.11 12.65
N GLU A 133 16.00 9.01 13.53
CA GLU A 133 15.81 8.68 14.94
C GLU A 133 14.72 7.64 15.13
N LEU A 134 13.59 7.80 14.43
CA LEU A 134 12.44 6.91 14.51
C LEU A 134 12.79 5.50 13.99
N VAL A 135 13.42 5.41 12.83
CA VAL A 135 13.86 4.14 12.25
C VAL A 135 14.91 3.46 13.14
N ARG A 136 15.89 4.23 13.62
CA ARG A 136 16.93 3.70 14.52
C ARG A 136 16.35 3.19 15.84
N GLU A 137 15.34 3.85 16.38
CA GLU A 137 14.62 3.38 17.58
C GLU A 137 13.91 2.06 17.33
N SER A 138 13.23 1.90 16.19
CA SER A 138 12.59 0.65 15.78
C SER A 138 13.61 -0.47 15.66
N TRP A 139 14.74 -0.20 15.01
CA TRP A 139 15.82 -1.20 14.87
C TRP A 139 16.51 -1.53 16.20
N ARG A 140 16.53 -0.63 17.16
CA ARG A 140 17.03 -0.93 18.51
C ARG A 140 16.19 -1.99 19.21
N ARG A 141 14.89 -2.03 18.95
CA ARG A 141 13.98 -3.06 19.46
C ARG A 141 14.21 -4.41 18.75
N LEU A 142 14.50 -4.39 17.45
CA LEU A 142 14.79 -5.58 16.65
C LEU A 142 16.19 -6.15 16.93
N LEU A 143 17.13 -5.30 17.35
CA LEU A 143 18.50 -5.67 17.67
C LEU A 143 18.78 -5.43 19.18
N PRO A 144 18.17 -6.20 20.09
CA PRO A 144 18.32 -5.97 21.52
C PRO A 144 19.71 -6.36 22.03
N GLY A 145 20.12 -5.80 23.17
CA GLY A 145 21.35 -6.14 23.87
C GLY A 145 22.54 -5.20 23.58
N ALA A 146 23.69 -5.52 24.15
CA ALA A 146 24.91 -4.71 24.05
C ALA A 146 25.43 -4.64 22.59
N GLY A 147 26.14 -3.55 22.29
CA GLY A 147 26.80 -3.38 20.97
C GLY A 147 25.85 -3.00 19.84
N PHE A 148 24.70 -2.38 20.12
CA PHE A 148 23.76 -1.91 19.10
C PHE A 148 24.45 -1.07 18.02
N GLU A 149 25.33 -0.13 18.41
CA GLU A 149 25.99 0.78 17.46
C GLU A 149 26.83 0.06 16.40
N SER A 150 27.56 -0.97 16.80
CA SER A 150 28.37 -1.75 15.85
C SER A 150 27.50 -2.58 14.91
N ARG A 151 26.42 -3.17 15.43
CA ARG A 151 25.46 -3.94 14.64
C ARG A 151 24.66 -3.05 13.70
N TRP A 152 24.26 -1.87 14.18
CA TRP A 152 23.57 -0.87 13.36
C TRP A 152 24.43 -0.43 12.17
N ARG A 153 25.70 -0.08 12.41
CA ARG A 153 26.63 0.26 11.31
C ARG A 153 26.84 -0.89 10.34
N ALA A 154 26.98 -2.11 10.84
CA ALA A 154 27.11 -3.29 9.99
C ALA A 154 25.85 -3.52 9.15
N LEU A 155 24.68 -3.33 9.73
CA LEU A 155 23.40 -3.41 9.04
C LEU A 155 23.26 -2.34 7.95
N LEU A 156 23.58 -1.09 8.24
CA LEU A 156 23.57 -0.02 7.24
C LEU A 156 24.56 -0.30 6.08
N HIS A 157 25.70 -0.89 6.38
CA HIS A 157 26.68 -1.27 5.36
C HIS A 157 26.22 -2.44 4.50
N SER A 158 25.59 -3.46 5.10
CA SER A 158 25.10 -4.64 4.38
C SER A 158 23.78 -4.40 3.65
N GLY A 159 22.96 -3.47 4.16
CA GLY A 159 21.62 -3.19 3.66
C GLY A 159 20.58 -4.25 4.02
N LEU A 160 20.98 -5.38 4.60
CA LEU A 160 20.09 -6.50 4.89
C LEU A 160 20.30 -7.02 6.32
N HIS A 161 19.20 -7.29 7.00
CA HIS A 161 19.22 -7.95 8.31
C HIS A 161 19.24 -9.48 8.12
N ASN A 162 20.44 -10.06 8.18
CA ASN A 162 20.60 -11.49 8.04
C ASN A 162 19.83 -12.26 9.13
N GLY A 163 19.09 -13.29 8.72
CA GLY A 163 18.30 -14.13 9.62
C GLY A 163 16.94 -13.54 10.01
N SER A 164 16.52 -12.43 9.41
CA SER A 164 15.17 -11.87 9.61
C SER A 164 14.09 -12.59 8.79
N ALA A 165 14.47 -13.33 7.74
CA ALA A 165 13.50 -14.08 6.96
C ALA A 165 12.80 -15.13 7.84
N PRO A 166 11.48 -15.25 7.75
CA PRO A 166 10.73 -16.24 8.53
C PRO A 166 11.12 -17.66 8.14
N VAL A 167 11.03 -18.56 9.12
CA VAL A 167 11.29 -19.99 8.88
C VAL A 167 10.21 -20.54 7.95
N PRO A 168 10.60 -21.28 6.88
CA PRO A 168 9.63 -21.92 6.01
C PRO A 168 8.68 -22.85 6.78
N VAL A 169 7.40 -22.80 6.44
CA VAL A 169 6.36 -23.63 7.02
C VAL A 169 5.92 -24.72 6.04
N ALA A 170 5.55 -25.86 6.55
CA ALA A 170 4.92 -26.90 5.72
C ALA A 170 3.46 -26.50 5.47
N PRO A 171 2.98 -26.52 4.20
CA PRO A 171 1.57 -26.30 3.92
C PRO A 171 0.74 -27.43 4.51
N ASP A 172 -0.47 -27.12 4.96
CA ASP A 172 -1.46 -28.11 5.37
C ASP A 172 -2.29 -28.55 4.14
N PRO A 173 -2.04 -29.75 3.57
CA PRO A 173 -2.80 -30.23 2.42
C PRO A 173 -4.29 -30.43 2.75
N GLY A 174 -4.61 -30.75 4.01
CA GLY A 174 -6.00 -30.94 4.45
C GLY A 174 -6.79 -29.64 4.42
N ALA A 175 -6.22 -28.57 4.98
CA ALA A 175 -6.81 -27.23 4.94
C ALA A 175 -6.95 -26.71 3.51
N MET A 176 -5.95 -26.91 2.65
CA MET A 176 -6.01 -26.56 1.23
C MET A 176 -7.15 -27.28 0.51
N MET A 177 -7.25 -28.59 0.69
CA MET A 177 -8.32 -29.39 0.07
C MET A 177 -9.71 -29.03 0.60
N ALA A 178 -9.83 -28.73 1.89
CA ALA A 178 -11.07 -28.24 2.47
C ALA A 178 -11.49 -26.89 1.86
N HIS A 179 -10.55 -25.96 1.72
CA HIS A 179 -10.79 -24.67 1.08
C HIS A 179 -11.25 -24.86 -0.37
N LEU A 180 -10.55 -25.67 -1.16
CA LEU A 180 -10.90 -25.94 -2.56
C LEU A 180 -12.29 -26.55 -2.71
N ARG A 181 -12.64 -27.51 -1.82
CA ARG A 181 -13.99 -28.14 -1.83
C ARG A 181 -15.11 -27.16 -1.47
N ASN A 182 -14.82 -26.20 -0.61
CA ASN A 182 -15.78 -25.18 -0.17
C ASN A 182 -15.83 -23.96 -1.08
N THR A 183 -14.92 -23.84 -2.04
CA THR A 183 -14.92 -22.77 -3.03
C THR A 183 -15.98 -23.07 -4.08
N ALA A 184 -16.98 -22.23 -4.17
CA ALA A 184 -17.99 -22.34 -5.21
C ALA A 184 -17.34 -22.15 -6.59
N LEU A 185 -17.50 -23.13 -7.47
CA LEU A 185 -17.08 -22.98 -8.85
C LEU A 185 -18.12 -22.15 -9.63
N PRO A 186 -17.69 -21.33 -10.59
CA PRO A 186 -18.62 -20.64 -11.47
C PRO A 186 -19.60 -21.62 -12.11
N GLN A 187 -20.89 -21.27 -12.12
CA GLN A 187 -21.90 -22.11 -12.75
C GLN A 187 -21.71 -22.08 -14.28
N PRO A 188 -21.98 -23.19 -15.00
CA PRO A 188 -21.94 -23.20 -16.45
C PRO A 188 -22.89 -22.15 -17.03
N GLY A 189 -22.35 -21.24 -17.87
CA GLY A 189 -23.13 -20.15 -18.47
C GLY A 189 -22.96 -18.79 -17.81
N GLU A 190 -22.31 -18.71 -16.64
CA GLU A 190 -21.90 -17.43 -16.04
C GLU A 190 -20.52 -17.03 -16.57
N TYR A 191 -20.36 -15.73 -16.82
CA TYR A 191 -19.08 -15.15 -17.23
C TYR A 191 -18.50 -14.37 -16.07
N GLU A 192 -17.27 -14.72 -15.66
CA GLU A 192 -16.48 -13.88 -14.73
C GLU A 192 -15.69 -12.87 -15.56
N VAL A 193 -16.00 -11.58 -15.39
CA VAL A 193 -15.21 -10.50 -15.98
C VAL A 193 -14.20 -10.03 -14.95
N ARG A 194 -12.93 -10.32 -15.18
CA ARG A 194 -11.82 -9.78 -14.40
C ARG A 194 -11.23 -8.57 -15.12
N LEU A 195 -11.36 -7.41 -14.52
CA LEU A 195 -10.66 -6.21 -14.97
C LEU A 195 -9.29 -6.20 -14.30
N ALA A 196 -8.23 -6.33 -15.09
CA ALA A 196 -6.86 -6.22 -14.61
C ALA A 196 -6.20 -5.01 -15.26
N PHE A 197 -5.60 -4.15 -14.43
CA PHE A 197 -4.75 -3.08 -14.93
C PHE A 197 -3.37 -3.67 -15.23
N THR A 198 -2.92 -3.54 -16.46
CA THR A 198 -1.53 -3.88 -16.81
C THR A 198 -0.78 -2.60 -17.13
N ALA A 199 0.50 -2.56 -16.77
CA ALA A 199 1.37 -1.41 -17.07
C ALA A 199 1.48 -1.08 -18.58
N LEU A 200 1.07 -2.01 -19.44
CA LEU A 200 1.03 -1.85 -20.89
C LEU A 200 -0.32 -1.29 -21.40
N ALA A 201 -1.34 -1.16 -20.58
CA ALA A 201 -2.65 -0.65 -20.99
C ALA A 201 -2.64 0.85 -21.33
N ASN A 202 -1.54 1.56 -21.13
CA ASN A 202 -1.38 2.97 -21.53
C ASN A 202 -1.27 3.21 -23.04
N ARG A 203 -1.21 2.17 -23.86
CA ARG A 203 -1.46 2.32 -25.29
C ARG A 203 -2.85 1.81 -25.59
N ALA A 204 -3.79 2.74 -25.56
CA ALA A 204 -5.15 2.54 -26.01
C ALA A 204 -5.18 1.97 -27.44
N THR A 205 -5.05 0.68 -27.54
CA THR A 205 -5.50 -0.02 -28.72
C THR A 205 -6.91 -0.46 -28.41
N ASN A 206 -7.87 -0.02 -29.24
CA ASN A 206 -9.23 -0.52 -29.25
C ASN A 206 -9.16 -2.02 -29.60
N VAL A 207 -8.83 -2.86 -28.63
CA VAL A 207 -8.91 -4.30 -28.81
C VAL A 207 -10.31 -4.70 -28.41
N PRO A 208 -11.17 -5.10 -29.35
CA PRO A 208 -12.47 -5.62 -28.99
C PRO A 208 -12.27 -6.94 -28.24
N VAL A 209 -12.71 -6.98 -26.99
CA VAL A 209 -12.78 -8.24 -26.24
C VAL A 209 -13.96 -9.01 -26.83
N THR A 210 -13.66 -10.02 -27.61
CA THR A 210 -14.68 -10.90 -28.19
C THR A 210 -14.79 -12.14 -27.34
N SER A 211 -15.92 -12.30 -26.69
CA SER A 211 -16.29 -13.56 -26.05
C SER A 211 -17.63 -13.99 -26.65
N ALA A 212 -17.68 -15.21 -27.19
CA ALA A 212 -18.88 -15.85 -27.73
C ALA A 212 -19.70 -14.98 -28.70
N GLY A 213 -19.05 -14.28 -29.64
CA GLY A 213 -19.71 -13.53 -30.69
C GLY A 213 -20.33 -12.19 -30.28
N LYS A 214 -20.16 -11.74 -29.05
CA LYS A 214 -20.56 -10.39 -28.62
C LYS A 214 -19.32 -9.52 -28.42
N THR A 215 -19.26 -8.39 -29.11
CA THR A 215 -18.22 -7.37 -28.96
C THR A 215 -18.65 -6.42 -27.86
N ILE A 216 -17.91 -6.37 -26.76
CA ILE A 216 -18.09 -5.35 -25.73
C ILE A 216 -17.24 -4.16 -26.10
N LYS A 217 -17.85 -3.04 -26.49
CA LYS A 217 -17.15 -1.77 -26.69
C LYS A 217 -16.95 -1.11 -25.33
N VAL A 218 -15.70 -1.08 -24.87
CA VAL A 218 -15.34 -0.25 -23.69
C VAL A 218 -15.19 1.19 -24.18
N ASP A 219 -16.02 2.10 -23.68
CA ASP A 219 -15.91 3.52 -24.01
C ASP A 219 -14.71 4.12 -23.26
N GLN A 220 -13.60 4.21 -23.96
CA GLN A 220 -12.34 4.74 -23.42
C GLN A 220 -12.37 6.25 -23.10
N ARG A 221 -13.42 6.99 -23.52
CA ARG A 221 -13.54 8.41 -23.23
C ARG A 221 -13.89 8.73 -21.79
N LYS A 222 -14.24 7.72 -21.00
CA LYS A 222 -14.52 7.84 -19.57
C LYS A 222 -13.40 7.33 -18.65
N ALA A 223 -12.35 6.74 -19.23
CA ALA A 223 -11.15 6.40 -18.48
C ALA A 223 -10.21 7.62 -18.53
N PRO A 224 -9.94 8.29 -17.42
CA PRO A 224 -8.96 9.38 -17.40
C PRO A 224 -7.58 8.84 -17.79
N PRO A 225 -6.72 9.67 -18.38
CA PRO A 225 -5.36 9.26 -18.72
C PRO A 225 -4.64 8.86 -17.42
N ILE A 226 -4.10 7.66 -17.40
CA ILE A 226 -3.20 7.23 -16.33
C ILE A 226 -1.83 7.83 -16.66
N ASP A 227 -1.68 9.11 -16.39
CA ASP A 227 -0.37 9.76 -16.43
C ASP A 227 0.30 9.54 -15.08
N GLY A 228 1.36 8.75 -15.09
CA GLY A 228 2.33 8.75 -14.01
C GLY A 228 2.41 7.50 -13.14
N LEU A 229 2.51 6.30 -13.70
CA LEU A 229 3.28 5.23 -13.08
C LEU A 229 4.71 5.34 -13.62
N TRP A 230 5.57 6.01 -12.87
CA TRP A 230 7.01 5.85 -13.00
C TRP A 230 7.43 4.70 -12.09
N LEU A 231 8.04 3.70 -12.70
CA LEU A 231 8.81 2.67 -12.02
C LEU A 231 10.04 3.28 -11.35
#